data_2147289204d09a9354168b33efae41c5
#
_entry.id   2147289204d09a9354168b33efae41c5
#
_cell.length_a   1.000
_cell.length_b   1.000
_cell.length_c   1.000
_cell.angle_alpha   90.00
_cell.angle_beta   90.00
_cell.angle_gamma   90.00
#
_symmetry.space_group_name_H-M   'P 1'
#
loop_
_entity.id
_entity.type
_entity.pdbx_description
1 polymer ?
#
loop_
_entity_poly.entity_id
_entity_poly.type
_entity_poly.pdbx_seq_one_letter_code
_entity_poly.pdbx_strand_id
1 'polypeptide(L)'
;MPNLYPVFEVPELVEQQQTEPAPKYGKSWLFDFKKGDFVLDGAGRVVKADGHTAWVQWCIKTILTQRFAYVIYSSDYGTELEEAQKQPDRKAVEIELERAITEALLVDPRTEMVKDFVFEWEGDAVKVSFVAVPVVGPPERLEVILNA
;
A
#
# COMPACT_ATOMS: atom_id res chain seq x y z
N MET A 1 -54.17 -35.29 -5.36
CA MET A 1 -53.49 -35.44 -6.64
C MET A 1 -52.00 -35.69 -6.33
N PRO A 2 -51.43 -36.72 -6.93
CA PRO A 2 -49.98 -36.90 -6.79
C PRO A 2 -49.24 -35.72 -7.39
N ASN A 3 -48.23 -35.24 -6.72
CA ASN A 3 -47.40 -34.15 -7.16
C ASN A 3 -46.59 -34.62 -8.40
N LEU A 4 -46.84 -34.05 -9.56
CA LEU A 4 -46.21 -34.43 -10.84
C LEU A 4 -44.78 -33.86 -11.00
N TYR A 5 -44.35 -33.04 -10.06
CA TYR A 5 -43.03 -32.46 -10.08
C TYR A 5 -42.15 -33.10 -9.00
N PRO A 6 -40.95 -33.52 -9.35
CA PRO A 6 -40.01 -34.02 -8.36
C PRO A 6 -39.69 -32.90 -7.36
N VAL A 7 -39.88 -33.20 -6.06
CA VAL A 7 -39.45 -32.29 -5.01
C VAL A 7 -37.95 -32.48 -4.81
N PHE A 8 -37.19 -31.50 -5.24
CA PHE A 8 -35.76 -31.46 -4.92
C PHE A 8 -35.59 -30.77 -3.57
N GLU A 9 -35.03 -31.46 -2.62
CA GLU A 9 -34.43 -30.79 -1.47
C GLU A 9 -33.22 -30.08 -1.95
N VAL A 10 -33.30 -28.75 -1.98
CA VAL A 10 -32.10 -27.90 -2.25
C VAL A 10 -31.20 -28.07 -1.03
N PRO A 11 -30.01 -28.70 -1.16
CA PRO A 11 -29.09 -28.72 -0.03
C PRO A 11 -28.80 -27.28 0.36
N GLU A 12 -28.95 -26.96 1.65
CA GLU A 12 -28.50 -25.68 2.18
C GLU A 12 -27.01 -25.55 1.81
N LEU A 13 -26.71 -24.57 0.94
CA LEU A 13 -25.35 -24.17 0.69
C LEU A 13 -24.84 -23.60 2.03
N VAL A 14 -24.21 -24.44 2.81
CA VAL A 14 -23.34 -23.95 3.88
C VAL A 14 -22.25 -23.16 3.18
N GLU A 15 -22.40 -21.84 3.15
CA GLU A 15 -21.31 -20.95 2.83
C GLU A 15 -20.20 -21.28 3.83
N GLN A 16 -19.31 -22.15 3.42
CA GLN A 16 -18.02 -22.25 4.06
C GLN A 16 -17.38 -20.87 3.85
N GLN A 17 -17.46 -20.02 4.87
CA GLN A 17 -16.60 -18.85 4.96
C GLN A 17 -15.17 -19.38 4.82
N GLN A 18 -14.65 -19.37 3.60
CA GLN A 18 -13.24 -19.55 3.35
C GLN A 18 -12.60 -18.34 4.04
N THR A 19 -12.18 -18.55 5.28
CA THR A 19 -11.31 -17.61 5.95
C THR A 19 -10.04 -17.60 5.11
N GLU A 20 -9.88 -16.57 4.30
CA GLU A 20 -8.64 -16.41 3.54
C GLU A 20 -7.48 -16.42 4.55
N PRO A 21 -6.45 -17.22 4.30
CA PRO A 21 -5.31 -17.26 5.19
C PRO A 21 -4.71 -15.86 5.30
N ALA A 22 -4.36 -15.44 6.53
CA ALA A 22 -3.73 -14.16 6.78
C ALA A 22 -2.56 -13.93 5.82
N PRO A 23 -2.41 -12.72 5.25
CA PRO A 23 -1.36 -12.45 4.27
C PRO A 23 0.03 -12.72 4.88
N LYS A 24 0.87 -13.41 4.11
CA LYS A 24 2.24 -13.71 4.54
C LYS A 24 3.12 -12.49 4.31
N TYR A 25 3.79 -12.04 5.37
CA TYR A 25 4.81 -11.02 5.29
C TYR A 25 6.12 -11.65 4.79
N GLY A 26 6.48 -11.36 3.54
CA GLY A 26 7.71 -11.83 2.93
C GLY A 26 8.96 -11.21 3.56
N LYS A 27 10.12 -11.75 3.20
CA LYS A 27 11.43 -11.20 3.57
C LYS A 27 11.95 -10.29 2.47
N SER A 28 12.69 -9.26 2.85
CA SER A 28 13.37 -8.34 1.94
C SER A 28 14.77 -8.01 2.48
N TRP A 29 15.51 -7.21 1.75
CA TRP A 29 16.77 -6.65 2.22
C TRP A 29 16.51 -5.31 2.91
N LEU A 30 17.15 -5.07 4.07
CA LEU A 30 16.97 -3.83 4.81
C LEU A 30 17.68 -2.68 4.09
N PHE A 31 16.90 -1.66 3.73
CA PHE A 31 17.36 -0.48 3.03
C PHE A 31 17.14 0.78 3.88
N ASP A 32 18.17 1.60 3.99
CA ASP A 32 18.09 2.90 4.67
C ASP A 32 17.78 4.00 3.64
N PHE A 33 16.54 4.46 3.60
CA PHE A 33 16.08 5.49 2.67
C PHE A 33 16.69 6.87 2.93
N LYS A 34 17.23 7.12 4.12
CA LYS A 34 17.92 8.39 4.42
C LYS A 34 19.34 8.40 3.85
N LYS A 35 20.03 7.27 3.92
CA LYS A 35 21.36 7.09 3.36
C LYS A 35 21.34 6.73 1.89
N GLY A 36 20.24 6.15 1.41
CA GLY A 36 20.10 5.69 0.03
C GLY A 36 20.88 4.40 -0.26
N ASP A 37 21.12 3.56 0.74
CA ASP A 37 21.91 2.34 0.62
C ASP A 37 21.39 1.22 1.53
N PHE A 38 21.83 -0.01 1.27
CA PHE A 38 21.52 -1.16 2.12
C PHE A 38 22.22 -1.07 3.46
N VAL A 39 21.55 -1.57 4.50
CA VAL A 39 22.15 -1.70 5.83
C VAL A 39 23.03 -2.94 5.85
N LEU A 40 24.29 -2.78 6.27
CA LEU A 40 25.27 -3.87 6.38
C LEU A 40 25.47 -4.25 7.86
N ASP A 41 25.69 -5.54 8.08
CA ASP A 41 26.12 -6.04 9.40
C ASP A 41 27.64 -5.80 9.64
N GLY A 42 28.12 -6.14 10.83
CA GLY A 42 29.55 -6.00 11.17
C GLY A 42 30.52 -6.81 10.30
N ALA A 43 30.02 -7.77 9.51
CA ALA A 43 30.79 -8.58 8.56
C ALA A 43 30.64 -8.08 7.11
N GLY A 44 29.98 -6.93 6.88
CA GLY A 44 29.76 -6.35 5.56
C GLY A 44 28.68 -7.05 4.74
N ARG A 45 27.81 -7.85 5.34
CA ARG A 45 26.70 -8.52 4.67
C ARG A 45 25.42 -7.70 4.78
N VAL A 46 24.59 -7.69 3.74
CA VAL A 46 23.30 -7.02 3.74
C VAL A 46 22.37 -7.65 4.78
N VAL A 47 21.80 -6.84 5.65
CA VAL A 47 20.83 -7.26 6.67
C VAL A 47 19.48 -7.53 6.04
N LYS A 48 18.80 -8.59 6.49
CA LYS A 48 17.45 -8.92 6.06
C LYS A 48 16.42 -8.12 6.85
N ALA A 49 15.41 -7.62 6.13
CA ALA A 49 14.17 -7.12 6.70
C ALA A 49 13.09 -8.17 6.52
N ASP A 50 12.32 -8.45 7.57
CA ASP A 50 11.21 -9.38 7.51
C ASP A 50 9.95 -8.83 8.20
N GLY A 51 8.85 -9.52 8.02
CA GLY A 51 7.57 -9.18 8.64
C GLY A 51 7.16 -7.73 8.40
N HIS A 52 6.85 -7.05 9.48
CA HIS A 52 6.39 -5.66 9.48
C HIS A 52 7.39 -4.69 8.82
N THR A 53 8.67 -4.83 9.09
CA THR A 53 9.72 -3.97 8.50
C THR A 53 9.77 -4.08 6.99
N ALA A 54 9.65 -5.29 6.45
CA ALA A 54 9.60 -5.51 5.00
C ALA A 54 8.36 -4.87 4.36
N TRP A 55 7.21 -4.90 5.04
CA TRP A 55 6.00 -4.23 4.59
C TRP A 55 6.14 -2.69 4.60
N VAL A 56 6.68 -2.11 5.67
CA VAL A 56 6.93 -0.66 5.75
C VAL A 56 7.84 -0.20 4.61
N GLN A 57 8.91 -0.95 4.35
CA GLN A 57 9.82 -0.70 3.24
C GLN A 57 9.12 -0.75 1.89
N TRP A 58 8.23 -1.74 1.70
CA TRP A 58 7.42 -1.85 0.51
C TRP A 58 6.52 -0.62 0.32
N CYS A 59 5.86 -0.14 1.39
CA CYS A 59 5.03 1.07 1.35
C CYS A 59 5.83 2.30 0.89
N ILE A 60 7.00 2.52 1.48
CA ILE A 60 7.87 3.65 1.13
C ILE A 60 8.30 3.55 -0.34
N LYS A 61 8.76 2.39 -0.76
CA LYS A 61 9.22 2.16 -2.13
C LYS A 61 8.09 2.34 -3.14
N THR A 62 6.87 1.89 -2.82
CA THR A 62 5.70 2.05 -3.68
C THR A 62 5.35 3.51 -3.90
N ILE A 63 5.39 4.32 -2.85
CA ILE A 63 5.11 5.76 -2.94
C ILE A 63 6.16 6.49 -3.77
N LEU A 64 7.43 6.13 -3.63
CA LEU A 64 8.54 6.73 -4.38
C LEU A 64 8.66 6.26 -5.83
N THR A 65 7.91 5.23 -6.22
CA THR A 65 7.96 4.68 -7.57
C THR A 65 6.79 5.21 -8.40
N GLN A 66 7.11 5.85 -9.53
CA GLN A 66 6.10 6.28 -10.49
C GLN A 66 5.49 5.05 -11.19
N ARG A 67 4.16 4.96 -11.21
CA ARG A 67 3.42 3.90 -11.90
C ARG A 67 3.69 3.97 -13.41
N PHE A 68 3.80 2.82 -14.06
CA PHE A 68 4.09 2.66 -15.49
C PHE A 68 5.48 3.12 -15.94
N ALA A 69 6.32 3.66 -15.07
CA ALA A 69 7.65 4.12 -15.44
C ALA A 69 8.64 2.98 -15.75
N TYR A 70 8.43 1.81 -15.17
CA TYR A 70 9.34 0.67 -15.25
C TYR A 70 8.62 -0.60 -15.72
N VAL A 71 9.13 -1.19 -16.78
CA VAL A 71 8.56 -2.42 -17.38
C VAL A 71 8.61 -3.63 -16.44
N ILE A 72 9.56 -3.64 -15.50
CA ILE A 72 9.74 -4.73 -14.53
C ILE A 72 8.61 -4.82 -13.50
N TYR A 73 7.88 -3.74 -13.26
CA TYR A 73 6.78 -3.70 -12.31
C TYR A 73 5.44 -3.94 -12.99
N SER A 74 4.49 -4.51 -12.23
CA SER A 74 3.11 -4.64 -12.69
C SER A 74 2.45 -3.27 -12.89
N SER A 75 1.38 -3.22 -13.66
CA SER A 75 0.59 -2.01 -13.88
C SER A 75 -0.05 -1.44 -12.60
N ASP A 76 -0.15 -2.25 -11.55
CA ASP A 76 -0.79 -1.86 -10.29
C ASP A 76 0.21 -1.32 -9.27
N TYR A 77 1.52 -1.47 -9.54
CA TYR A 77 2.57 -1.04 -8.62
C TYR A 77 3.00 0.41 -8.87
N GLY A 78 3.16 1.17 -7.79
CA GLY A 78 3.59 2.56 -7.82
C GLY A 78 2.43 3.55 -7.70
N THR A 79 2.75 4.82 -7.80
CA THR A 79 1.82 5.95 -7.64
C THR A 79 1.81 6.88 -8.85
N GLU A 80 0.74 7.63 -8.98
CA GLU A 80 0.56 8.69 -9.99
C GLU A 80 0.61 10.08 -9.32
N LEU A 81 1.54 10.28 -8.38
CA LEU A 81 1.63 11.53 -7.61
C LEU A 81 1.92 12.76 -8.47
N GLU A 82 2.68 12.60 -9.54
CA GLU A 82 2.94 13.70 -10.48
C GLU A 82 1.66 14.18 -11.19
N GLU A 83 0.77 13.26 -11.55
CA GLU A 83 -0.52 13.62 -12.15
C GLU A 83 -1.45 14.28 -11.11
N ALA A 84 -1.40 13.81 -9.86
CA ALA A 84 -2.16 14.40 -8.77
C ALA A 84 -1.77 15.87 -8.52
N GLN A 85 -0.50 16.21 -8.66
CA GLN A 85 0.00 17.59 -8.49
C GLN A 85 -0.44 18.57 -9.59
N LYS A 86 -0.86 18.07 -10.74
CA LYS A 86 -1.31 18.90 -11.88
C LYS A 86 -2.74 19.45 -11.73
N GLN A 87 -3.41 19.17 -10.62
CA GLN A 87 -4.76 19.65 -10.37
C GLN A 87 -4.80 21.19 -10.22
N PRO A 88 -5.95 21.84 -10.54
CA PRO A 88 -6.02 23.31 -10.68
C PRO A 88 -5.87 24.07 -9.37
N ASP A 89 -6.16 23.47 -8.24
CA ASP A 89 -6.09 24.10 -6.92
C ASP A 89 -5.58 23.15 -5.85
N ARG A 90 -5.09 23.72 -4.73
CA ARG A 90 -4.49 22.94 -3.63
C ARG A 90 -5.44 21.89 -3.05
N LYS A 91 -6.73 22.21 -2.95
CA LYS A 91 -7.70 21.27 -2.39
C LYS A 91 -7.92 20.07 -3.31
N ALA A 92 -7.95 20.29 -4.61
CA ALA A 92 -8.02 19.22 -5.60
C ALA A 92 -6.74 18.36 -5.59
N VAL A 93 -5.57 18.99 -5.44
CA VAL A 93 -4.29 18.26 -5.27
C VAL A 93 -4.33 17.37 -4.03
N GLU A 94 -4.77 17.88 -2.88
CA GLU A 94 -4.87 17.08 -1.64
C GLU A 94 -5.77 15.85 -1.82
N ILE A 95 -6.95 16.02 -2.43
CA ILE A 95 -7.90 14.93 -2.68
C ILE A 95 -7.28 13.86 -3.60
N GLU A 96 -6.61 14.29 -4.67
CA GLU A 96 -5.99 13.35 -5.62
C GLU A 96 -4.76 12.67 -5.03
N LEU A 97 -3.96 13.35 -4.21
CA LEU A 97 -2.83 12.75 -3.50
C LEU A 97 -3.30 11.68 -2.50
N GLU A 98 -4.34 11.99 -1.73
CA GLU A 98 -4.95 11.02 -0.80
C GLU A 98 -5.45 9.79 -1.55
N ARG A 99 -6.16 9.98 -2.68
CA ARG A 99 -6.64 8.89 -3.52
C ARG A 99 -5.50 8.05 -4.07
N ALA A 100 -4.49 8.69 -4.67
CA ALA A 100 -3.37 8.01 -5.31
C ALA A 100 -2.54 7.19 -4.31
N ILE A 101 -2.26 7.73 -3.13
CA ILE A 101 -1.52 7.03 -2.07
C ILE A 101 -2.34 5.86 -1.54
N THR A 102 -3.62 6.07 -1.27
CA THR A 102 -4.52 5.03 -0.75
C THR A 102 -4.63 3.87 -1.73
N GLU A 103 -4.90 4.15 -3.00
CA GLU A 103 -4.99 3.11 -4.04
C GLU A 103 -3.69 2.32 -4.17
N ALA A 104 -2.54 3.01 -4.20
CA ALA A 104 -1.24 2.37 -4.36
C ALA A 104 -0.89 1.42 -3.21
N LEU A 105 -1.22 1.79 -1.98
CA LEU A 105 -0.91 0.97 -0.81
C LEU A 105 -1.91 -0.17 -0.59
N LEU A 106 -3.17 0.00 -0.97
CA LEU A 106 -4.19 -1.04 -0.85
C LEU A 106 -4.06 -2.18 -1.86
N VAL A 107 -3.23 -2.04 -2.88
CA VAL A 107 -2.89 -3.14 -3.80
C VAL A 107 -2.25 -4.32 -3.07
N ASP A 108 -1.47 -4.05 -2.03
CA ASP A 108 -0.84 -5.10 -1.22
C ASP A 108 -1.83 -5.64 -0.18
N PRO A 109 -2.08 -6.97 -0.16
CA PRO A 109 -3.02 -7.58 0.79
C PRO A 109 -2.59 -7.46 2.26
N ARG A 110 -1.34 -7.08 2.54
CA ARG A 110 -0.85 -6.80 3.89
C ARG A 110 -1.32 -5.46 4.44
N THR A 111 -1.77 -4.55 3.59
CA THR A 111 -2.29 -3.24 3.98
C THR A 111 -3.79 -3.31 4.19
N GLU A 112 -4.25 -2.96 5.39
CA GLU A 112 -5.67 -2.93 5.72
C GLU A 112 -6.33 -1.61 5.33
N MET A 113 -5.71 -0.49 5.72
CA MET A 113 -6.21 0.84 5.42
C MET A 113 -5.09 1.89 5.45
N VAL A 114 -5.40 3.06 4.88
CA VAL A 114 -4.58 4.26 4.96
C VAL A 114 -5.46 5.39 5.47
N LYS A 115 -4.99 6.14 6.47
CA LYS A 115 -5.79 7.16 7.16
C LYS A 115 -4.95 8.32 7.68
N ASP A 116 -5.64 9.28 8.31
CA ASP A 116 -5.02 10.41 9.03
C ASP A 116 -4.08 11.24 8.15
N PHE A 117 -4.54 11.58 6.94
CA PHE A 117 -3.79 12.43 6.02
C PHE A 117 -3.69 13.85 6.54
N VAL A 118 -2.48 14.38 6.53
CA VAL A 118 -2.17 15.77 6.87
C VAL A 118 -1.32 16.35 5.74
N PHE A 119 -1.72 17.51 5.25
CA PHE A 119 -1.05 18.23 4.17
C PHE A 119 -0.47 19.53 4.70
N GLU A 120 0.83 19.71 4.54
CA GLU A 120 1.54 20.93 4.92
C GLU A 120 2.18 21.55 3.67
N TRP A 121 1.74 22.74 3.30
CA TRP A 121 2.22 23.43 2.13
C TRP A 121 3.35 24.40 2.48
N GLU A 122 4.43 24.32 1.74
CA GLU A 122 5.54 25.25 1.80
C GLU A 122 5.82 25.77 0.37
N GLY A 123 5.28 26.94 0.05
CA GLY A 123 5.28 27.43 -1.33
C GLY A 123 4.52 26.50 -2.27
N ASP A 124 5.21 25.96 -3.25
CA ASP A 124 4.67 24.98 -4.21
C ASP A 124 4.92 23.52 -3.79
N ALA A 125 5.72 23.31 -2.75
CA ALA A 125 5.96 21.99 -2.19
C ALA A 125 4.84 21.61 -1.22
N VAL A 126 4.47 20.33 -1.20
CA VAL A 126 3.54 19.78 -0.23
C VAL A 126 4.16 18.59 0.49
N LYS A 127 4.14 18.63 1.81
CA LYS A 127 4.46 17.51 2.67
C LYS A 127 3.19 16.78 3.03
N VAL A 128 3.12 15.52 2.72
CA VAL A 128 1.98 14.65 3.02
C VAL A 128 2.38 13.67 4.10
N SER A 129 1.67 13.69 5.21
CA SER A 129 1.83 12.72 6.29
C SER A 129 0.57 11.89 6.41
N PHE A 130 0.70 10.60 6.62
CA PHE A 130 -0.44 9.70 6.77
C PHE A 130 -0.05 8.46 7.61
N VAL A 131 -1.04 7.68 8.00
CA VAL A 131 -0.86 6.44 8.74
C VAL A 131 -1.29 5.27 7.87
N ALA A 132 -0.36 4.37 7.58
CA ALA A 132 -0.64 3.07 6.97
C ALA A 132 -0.88 2.03 8.07
N VAL A 133 -1.97 1.29 7.97
CA VAL A 133 -2.36 0.26 8.93
C VAL A 133 -2.22 -1.10 8.26
N PRO A 134 -1.37 -2.00 8.79
CA PRO A 134 -1.26 -3.35 8.27
C PRO A 134 -2.36 -4.25 8.83
N VAL A 135 -2.64 -5.35 8.15
CA VAL A 135 -3.55 -6.40 8.65
C VAL A 135 -3.01 -7.02 9.93
N VAL A 136 -1.69 -7.16 10.03
CA VAL A 136 -0.99 -7.70 11.21
C VAL A 136 0.16 -6.79 11.57
N GLY A 137 0.19 -6.30 12.81
CA GLY A 137 1.24 -5.46 13.34
C GLY A 137 0.77 -4.03 13.63
N PRO A 138 1.65 -3.18 14.15
CA PRO A 138 1.32 -1.81 14.50
C PRO A 138 1.19 -0.91 13.27
N PRO A 139 0.32 0.13 13.35
CA PRO A 139 0.27 1.18 12.33
C PRO A 139 1.62 1.91 12.20
N GLU A 140 1.92 2.38 11.00
CA GLU A 140 3.14 3.14 10.73
C GLU A 140 2.81 4.50 10.13
N ARG A 141 3.43 5.55 10.67
CA ARG A 141 3.31 6.90 10.12
C ARG A 141 4.37 7.11 9.05
N LEU A 142 3.92 7.50 7.87
CA LEU A 142 4.77 7.76 6.71
C LEU A 142 4.63 9.21 6.26
N GLU A 143 5.70 9.74 5.69
CA GLU A 143 5.74 11.09 5.15
C GLU A 143 6.38 11.07 3.76
N VAL A 144 5.83 11.89 2.88
CA VAL A 144 6.39 12.14 1.55
C VAL A 144 6.39 13.64 1.26
N ILE A 145 7.49 14.13 0.69
CA ILE A 145 7.62 15.51 0.27
C ILE A 145 7.60 15.53 -1.25
N LEU A 146 6.66 16.28 -1.80
CA LEU A 146 6.48 16.44 -3.23
C LEU A 146 6.78 17.89 -3.61
N ASN A 147 7.73 18.06 -4.51
CA ASN A 147 8.08 19.35 -5.07
C ASN A 147 7.41 19.48 -6.44
N ALA A 148 6.86 20.63 -6.67
CA ALA A 148 6.29 20.93 -7.97
C ALA A 148 7.39 21.09 -9.05
#